data_990a2b90ddc968eaf2c380876c62e6e9
#
_entry.id   990a2b90ddc968eaf2c380876c62e6e9
#
_cell.length_a   1.000
_cell.length_b   1.000
_cell.length_c   1.000
_cell.angle_alpha   90.00
_cell.angle_beta   90.00
_cell.angle_gamma   90.00
#
_symmetry.space_group_name_H-M   'P 1'
#
loop_
_entity.id
_entity.type
_entity.pdbx_description
1 polymer ?
#
loop_
_entity_poly.entity_id
_entity_poly.type
_entity_poly.pdbx_seq_one_letter_code
_entity_poly.pdbx_strand_id
1 'polypeptide(L)'
;MTASSPLNLDIRGLLGAEDLLALLELPPVKRRRLLNNVSKRVRSLSRGRVRNQENLDGSSFAPRKDTTKSKKKMETGLAKLLDVVKLTAQEAELGWRNRLTQYVASQQNNGGSERVTAHQMRELNKVPPGTAATEKQAKRLRQLNYRIRLPGKKKPSKPSVAWIQQNLEYTKAGLLIRVLDTEHKASTGKQAWNIQLPARQFLGASASETSQLVNLVLRQTITSPR
;
A
#
# COMPACT_ATOMS: atom_id res chain seq x y z
N MET A 1 -5.58 4.12 -17.99
CA MET A 1 -5.41 4.17 -16.51
C MET A 1 -6.59 4.93 -15.95
N THR A 2 -7.62 4.21 -15.53
CA THR A 2 -8.79 4.82 -14.88
C THR A 2 -8.35 5.30 -13.50
N ALA A 3 -8.40 6.60 -13.29
CA ALA A 3 -8.24 7.18 -11.97
C ALA A 3 -9.33 6.57 -11.09
N SER A 4 -8.94 5.88 -10.00
CA SER A 4 -9.93 5.44 -9.03
C SER A 4 -10.61 6.68 -8.47
N SER A 5 -11.91 6.74 -8.65
CA SER A 5 -12.73 7.83 -8.13
C SER A 5 -12.52 7.97 -6.63
N PRO A 6 -12.40 9.19 -6.11
CA PRO A 6 -12.41 9.44 -4.67
C PRO A 6 -13.68 8.84 -4.06
N LEU A 7 -13.61 8.46 -2.79
CA LEU A 7 -14.78 7.99 -2.06
C LEU A 7 -15.83 9.11 -2.06
N ASN A 8 -16.94 8.90 -2.76
CA ASN A 8 -18.07 9.80 -2.76
C ASN A 8 -19.16 9.25 -1.84
N LEU A 9 -19.30 9.83 -0.65
CA LEU A 9 -20.36 9.52 0.28
C LEU A 9 -21.53 10.47 0.00
N ASP A 10 -22.54 9.99 -0.71
CA ASP A 10 -23.80 10.72 -0.94
C ASP A 10 -24.82 10.33 0.12
N ILE A 11 -25.10 11.24 1.06
CA ILE A 11 -26.09 11.05 2.13
C ILE A 11 -27.46 11.61 1.77
N ARG A 12 -27.61 12.25 0.61
CA ARG A 12 -28.87 12.92 0.22
C ARG A 12 -30.02 11.93 0.04
N GLY A 13 -29.76 10.76 -0.50
CA GLY A 13 -30.78 9.73 -0.68
C GLY A 13 -31.32 9.09 0.60
N LEU A 14 -30.73 9.41 1.76
CA LEU A 14 -31.09 8.87 3.07
C LEU A 14 -31.91 9.88 3.91
N LEU A 15 -32.05 11.10 3.44
CA LEU A 15 -32.77 12.18 4.11
C LEU A 15 -34.17 12.32 3.52
N GLY A 16 -35.16 12.61 4.36
CA GLY A 16 -36.48 13.04 3.91
C GLY A 16 -36.39 14.37 3.15
N ALA A 17 -37.41 14.66 2.33
CA ALA A 17 -37.45 15.87 1.51
C ALA A 17 -37.33 17.16 2.34
N GLU A 18 -37.96 17.19 3.52
CA GLU A 18 -37.90 18.32 4.45
C GLU A 18 -36.48 18.56 4.99
N ASP A 19 -35.78 17.47 5.36
CA ASP A 19 -34.42 17.56 5.86
C ASP A 19 -33.45 18.01 4.76
N LEU A 20 -33.68 17.57 3.51
CA LEU A 20 -32.92 18.02 2.34
C LEU A 20 -33.11 19.52 2.10
N LEU A 21 -34.33 20.01 2.17
CA LEU A 21 -34.62 21.43 2.03
C LEU A 21 -33.95 22.24 3.14
N ALA A 22 -34.05 21.81 4.39
CA ALA A 22 -33.39 22.46 5.51
C ALA A 22 -31.85 22.48 5.35
N LEU A 23 -31.24 21.43 4.79
CA LEU A 23 -29.81 21.43 4.48
C LEU A 23 -29.43 22.39 3.35
N LEU A 24 -30.28 22.52 2.33
CA LEU A 24 -30.08 23.46 1.22
C LEU A 24 -30.20 24.93 1.65
N GLU A 25 -31.06 25.24 2.64
CA GLU A 25 -31.22 26.57 3.21
C GLU A 25 -30.07 27.00 4.13
N LEU A 26 -29.22 26.05 4.55
CA LEU A 26 -28.07 26.40 5.40
C LEU A 26 -27.12 27.35 4.68
N PRO A 27 -26.63 28.39 5.37
CA PRO A 27 -25.58 29.27 4.85
C PRO A 27 -24.32 28.44 4.43
N PRO A 28 -23.62 28.89 3.40
CA PRO A 28 -22.43 28.14 2.90
C PRO A 28 -21.40 27.80 3.98
N VAL A 29 -21.21 28.67 4.94
CA VAL A 29 -20.29 28.49 6.08
C VAL A 29 -20.75 27.32 6.96
N LYS A 30 -22.06 27.24 7.27
CA LYS A 30 -22.63 26.15 8.07
C LYS A 30 -22.54 24.82 7.32
N ARG A 31 -22.88 24.79 6.02
CA ARG A 31 -22.73 23.60 5.18
C ARG A 31 -21.30 23.08 5.16
N ARG A 32 -20.32 23.95 4.94
CA ARG A 32 -18.89 23.60 4.98
C ARG A 32 -18.48 23.02 6.33
N ARG A 33 -18.95 23.60 7.44
CA ARG A 33 -18.67 23.09 8.80
C ARG A 33 -19.26 21.70 9.00
N LEU A 34 -20.48 21.48 8.55
CA LEU A 34 -21.17 20.19 8.60
C LEU A 34 -20.40 19.13 7.82
N LEU A 35 -20.07 19.40 6.55
CA LEU A 35 -19.29 18.49 5.70
C LEU A 35 -17.92 18.15 6.32
N ASN A 36 -17.25 19.13 6.94
CA ASN A 36 -16.01 18.88 7.66
C ASN A 36 -16.18 17.91 8.83
N ASN A 37 -17.27 18.08 9.62
CA ASN A 37 -17.54 17.21 10.76
C ASN A 37 -17.85 15.78 10.31
N VAL A 38 -18.69 15.61 9.29
CA VAL A 38 -18.99 14.30 8.70
C VAL A 38 -17.72 13.64 8.17
N SER A 39 -16.92 14.35 7.37
CA SER A 39 -15.68 13.82 6.79
C SER A 39 -14.69 13.40 7.87
N LYS A 40 -14.52 14.20 8.93
CA LYS A 40 -13.68 13.84 10.07
C LYS A 40 -14.18 12.58 10.78
N ARG A 41 -15.50 12.41 10.87
CA ARG A 41 -16.08 11.20 11.48
C ARG A 41 -15.83 9.97 10.61
N VAL A 42 -16.09 10.05 9.30
CA VAL A 42 -15.79 8.97 8.34
C VAL A 42 -14.29 8.61 8.36
N ARG A 43 -13.42 9.62 8.41
CA ARG A 43 -11.97 9.41 8.58
C ARG A 43 -11.65 8.65 9.88
N SER A 44 -12.29 9.02 10.97
CA SER A 44 -12.09 8.35 12.26
C SER A 44 -12.55 6.89 12.23
N LEU A 45 -13.70 6.61 11.62
CA LEU A 45 -14.22 5.26 11.42
C LEU A 45 -13.28 4.42 10.56
N SER A 46 -12.82 4.95 9.43
CA SER A 46 -11.87 4.28 8.54
C SER A 46 -10.54 3.97 9.23
N ARG A 47 -10.02 4.91 10.03
CA ARG A 47 -8.82 4.70 10.85
C ARG A 47 -9.05 3.68 11.97
N GLY A 48 -10.25 3.64 12.52
CA GLY A 48 -10.67 2.64 13.51
C GLY A 48 -10.59 1.22 12.94
N ARG A 49 -11.17 1.02 11.74
CA ARG A 49 -11.12 -0.29 11.05
C ARG A 49 -9.70 -0.76 10.81
N VAL A 50 -8.82 0.12 10.32
CA VAL A 50 -7.40 -0.22 10.16
C VAL A 50 -6.75 -0.59 11.49
N ARG A 51 -7.11 0.08 12.59
CA ARG A 51 -6.60 -0.25 13.92
C ARG A 51 -7.09 -1.61 14.40
N ASN A 52 -8.34 -1.95 14.09
CA ASN A 52 -8.95 -3.23 14.44
C ASN A 52 -8.63 -4.34 13.43
N GLN A 53 -8.10 -4.00 12.23
CA GLN A 53 -7.86 -4.90 11.10
C GLN A 53 -9.16 -5.50 10.56
N GLU A 54 -10.20 -4.67 10.41
CA GLU A 54 -11.55 -5.02 9.98
C GLU A 54 -11.93 -4.31 8.69
N ASN A 55 -12.72 -4.97 7.87
CA ASN A 55 -13.35 -4.43 6.67
C ASN A 55 -14.58 -3.58 7.02
N LEU A 56 -15.14 -2.93 6.00
CA LEU A 56 -16.36 -2.13 6.10
C LEU A 56 -17.58 -2.96 6.58
N ASP A 57 -17.62 -4.23 6.25
CA ASP A 57 -18.64 -5.21 6.65
C ASP A 57 -18.40 -5.84 8.03
N GLY A 58 -17.33 -5.46 8.73
CA GLY A 58 -16.93 -6.01 10.02
C GLY A 58 -16.11 -7.31 9.94
N SER A 59 -15.89 -7.87 8.75
CA SER A 59 -15.03 -9.04 8.59
C SER A 59 -13.56 -8.68 8.80
N SER A 60 -12.75 -9.65 9.24
CA SER A 60 -11.30 -9.43 9.42
C SER A 60 -10.59 -9.22 8.07
N PHE A 61 -9.54 -8.40 8.05
CA PHE A 61 -8.70 -8.25 6.87
C PHE A 61 -8.09 -9.57 6.43
N ALA A 62 -8.05 -9.79 5.11
CA ALA A 62 -7.32 -10.91 4.55
C ALA A 62 -5.85 -10.88 5.02
N PRO A 63 -5.31 -12.01 5.54
CA PRO A 63 -3.97 -12.06 6.10
C PRO A 63 -2.89 -11.76 5.05
N ARG A 64 -1.69 -11.41 5.53
CA ARG A 64 -0.52 -11.32 4.66
C ARG A 64 -0.13 -12.70 4.15
N LYS A 65 0.34 -12.76 2.92
CA LYS A 65 0.90 -14.00 2.35
C LYS A 65 2.10 -14.52 3.15
N ASP A 66 2.91 -13.62 3.68
CA ASP A 66 4.08 -13.95 4.51
C ASP A 66 3.96 -13.21 5.85
N THR A 67 3.66 -13.95 6.90
CA THR A 67 3.50 -13.44 8.27
C THR A 67 4.82 -13.34 9.03
N THR A 68 5.89 -13.96 8.51
CA THR A 68 7.20 -13.99 9.18
C THR A 68 7.93 -12.67 9.10
N LYS A 69 7.72 -11.89 8.01
CA LYS A 69 8.45 -10.65 7.73
C LYS A 69 8.03 -9.46 8.57
N SER A 70 6.78 -9.41 9.03
CA SER A 70 6.31 -8.28 9.83
C SER A 70 5.10 -8.62 10.68
N LYS A 71 5.21 -8.32 11.98
CA LYS A 71 4.09 -8.39 12.95
C LYS A 71 3.28 -7.09 13.03
N LYS A 72 3.66 -6.03 12.29
CA LYS A 72 2.93 -4.75 12.31
C LYS A 72 1.55 -4.89 11.67
N LYS A 73 0.56 -4.19 12.22
CA LYS A 73 -0.79 -4.10 11.63
C LYS A 73 -0.71 -3.58 10.19
N MET A 74 -1.59 -4.09 9.32
CA MET A 74 -1.64 -3.71 7.90
C MET A 74 -2.27 -2.33 7.74
N GLU A 75 -1.93 -1.64 6.65
CA GLU A 75 -2.50 -0.36 6.19
C GLU A 75 -2.35 0.83 7.16
N THR A 76 -1.60 0.68 8.25
CA THR A 76 -1.42 1.74 9.26
C THR A 76 -0.81 3.03 8.69
N GLY A 77 0.09 2.90 7.73
CA GLY A 77 0.68 4.04 7.01
C GLY A 77 -0.35 4.80 6.20
N LEU A 78 -1.21 4.08 5.47
CA LEU A 78 -2.29 4.67 4.67
C LEU A 78 -3.33 5.36 5.57
N ALA A 79 -3.74 4.71 6.66
CA ALA A 79 -4.67 5.28 7.62
C ALA A 79 -4.13 6.57 8.26
N LYS A 80 -2.82 6.62 8.58
CA LYS A 80 -2.18 7.81 9.15
C LYS A 80 -2.25 9.01 8.19
N LEU A 81 -2.04 8.76 6.89
CA LEU A 81 -2.00 9.80 5.85
C LEU A 81 -3.38 10.17 5.31
N LEU A 82 -4.45 9.42 5.66
CA LEU A 82 -5.81 9.71 5.24
C LEU A 82 -6.27 11.04 5.82
N ASP A 83 -6.70 11.98 4.97
CA ASP A 83 -7.14 13.31 5.39
C ASP A 83 -8.25 13.87 4.49
N VAL A 84 -8.88 14.97 4.92
CA VAL A 84 -9.81 15.73 4.09
C VAL A 84 -8.97 16.58 3.13
N VAL A 85 -8.95 16.19 1.85
CA VAL A 85 -8.10 16.82 0.83
C VAL A 85 -8.78 17.98 0.12
N LYS A 86 -10.12 17.97 0.08
CA LYS A 86 -10.93 19.05 -0.49
C LYS A 86 -12.13 19.32 0.44
N LEU A 87 -12.44 20.58 0.65
CA LEU A 87 -13.57 20.98 1.47
C LEU A 87 -14.17 22.29 0.95
N THR A 88 -15.37 22.20 0.43
CA THR A 88 -16.19 23.32 -0.03
C THR A 88 -17.52 23.39 0.74
N ALA A 89 -18.42 24.27 0.35
CA ALA A 89 -19.77 24.30 0.90
C ALA A 89 -20.69 23.20 0.29
N GLN A 90 -20.28 22.58 -0.82
CA GLN A 90 -21.05 21.58 -1.55
C GLN A 90 -20.50 20.17 -1.37
N GLU A 91 -19.19 20.04 -1.15
CA GLU A 91 -18.53 18.74 -1.12
C GLU A 91 -17.35 18.73 -0.16
N ALA A 92 -17.06 17.54 0.35
CA ALA A 92 -15.84 17.22 1.05
C ALA A 92 -15.25 15.93 0.52
N GLU A 93 -13.98 15.94 0.18
CA GLU A 93 -13.26 14.80 -0.34
C GLU A 93 -12.31 14.26 0.73
N LEU A 94 -12.42 12.95 1.03
CA LEU A 94 -11.54 12.24 1.93
C LEU A 94 -10.57 11.40 1.10
N GLY A 95 -9.27 11.59 1.32
CA GLY A 95 -8.28 10.90 0.50
C GLY A 95 -6.84 11.16 0.94
N TRP A 96 -5.93 11.08 -0.02
CA TRP A 96 -4.49 11.28 0.19
C TRP A 96 -3.98 12.38 -0.73
N ARG A 97 -3.12 13.26 -0.22
CA ARG A 97 -2.52 14.35 -1.01
C ARG A 97 -1.57 13.85 -2.09
N ASN A 98 -0.88 12.73 -1.84
CA ASN A 98 0.07 12.15 -2.76
C ASN A 98 -0.62 11.15 -3.69
N ARG A 99 -0.50 11.35 -5.02
CA ARG A 99 -1.14 10.51 -6.06
C ARG A 99 -0.71 9.04 -5.99
N LEU A 100 0.57 8.78 -5.71
CA LEU A 100 1.04 7.39 -5.56
C LEU A 100 0.42 6.72 -4.33
N THR A 101 0.34 7.43 -3.21
CA THR A 101 -0.32 6.93 -1.99
C THR A 101 -1.80 6.66 -2.24
N GLN A 102 -2.48 7.54 -2.98
CA GLN A 102 -3.89 7.35 -3.38
C GLN A 102 -4.06 6.09 -4.23
N TYR A 103 -3.18 5.88 -5.22
CA TYR A 103 -3.19 4.67 -6.05
C TYR A 103 -2.99 3.41 -5.22
N VAL A 104 -1.97 3.38 -4.35
CA VAL A 104 -1.71 2.23 -3.46
C VAL A 104 -2.90 1.97 -2.54
N ALA A 105 -3.49 3.02 -1.96
CA ALA A 105 -4.65 2.90 -1.09
C ALA A 105 -5.87 2.33 -1.82
N SER A 106 -6.12 2.77 -3.06
CA SER A 106 -7.18 2.22 -3.90
C SER A 106 -6.97 0.74 -4.18
N GLN A 107 -5.74 0.34 -4.54
CA GLN A 107 -5.41 -1.08 -4.76
C GLN A 107 -5.59 -1.94 -3.51
N GLN A 108 -5.20 -1.43 -2.35
CA GLN A 108 -5.38 -2.15 -1.08
C GLN A 108 -6.85 -2.21 -0.65
N ASN A 109 -7.62 -1.14 -0.86
CA ASN A 109 -9.03 -1.10 -0.50
C ASN A 109 -9.87 -2.03 -1.38
N ASN A 110 -9.67 -1.97 -2.69
CA ASN A 110 -10.51 -2.68 -3.66
C ASN A 110 -9.96 -4.07 -4.03
N GLY A 111 -8.70 -4.32 -3.71
CA GLY A 111 -8.01 -5.49 -4.21
C GLY A 111 -7.70 -5.38 -5.70
N GLY A 112 -7.18 -6.45 -6.26
CA GLY A 112 -6.88 -6.51 -7.68
C GLY A 112 -5.94 -7.63 -8.06
N SER A 113 -5.71 -7.76 -9.35
CA SER A 113 -4.71 -8.65 -9.92
C SER A 113 -3.77 -7.84 -10.81
N GLU A 114 -2.50 -7.89 -10.52
CA GLU A 114 -1.46 -7.26 -11.32
C GLU A 114 -0.63 -8.33 -12.02
N ARG A 115 -0.52 -8.25 -13.34
CA ARG A 115 0.37 -9.10 -14.10
C ARG A 115 1.74 -8.44 -14.22
N VAL A 116 2.73 -9.04 -13.59
CA VAL A 116 4.12 -8.58 -13.64
C VAL A 116 4.92 -9.52 -14.52
N THR A 117 5.64 -8.99 -15.50
CA THR A 117 6.48 -9.78 -16.39
C THR A 117 7.91 -9.88 -15.88
N ALA A 118 8.63 -10.93 -16.31
CA ALA A 118 10.05 -11.09 -16.00
C ALA A 118 10.89 -9.92 -16.53
N HIS A 119 10.49 -9.34 -17.65
CA HIS A 119 11.14 -8.16 -18.22
C HIS A 119 10.99 -6.94 -17.29
N GLN A 120 9.76 -6.61 -16.88
CA GLN A 120 9.49 -5.52 -15.92
C GLN A 120 10.29 -5.68 -14.63
N MET A 121 10.35 -6.92 -14.10
CA MET A 121 11.14 -7.19 -12.88
C MET A 121 12.64 -6.99 -13.08
N ARG A 122 13.17 -7.34 -14.27
CA ARG A 122 14.58 -7.09 -14.60
C ARG A 122 14.88 -5.60 -14.70
N GLU A 123 14.02 -4.83 -15.34
CA GLU A 123 14.19 -3.36 -15.45
C GLU A 123 14.11 -2.67 -14.07
N LEU A 124 13.14 -3.06 -13.22
CA LEU A 124 13.01 -2.52 -11.86
C LEU A 124 14.23 -2.86 -10.97
N ASN A 125 14.84 -4.03 -11.18
CA ASN A 125 16.01 -4.49 -10.41
C ASN A 125 17.32 -4.26 -11.14
N LYS A 126 17.34 -3.43 -12.17
CA LYS A 126 18.55 -3.11 -12.93
C LYS A 126 19.55 -2.37 -12.07
N VAL A 127 20.68 -3.01 -11.88
CA VAL A 127 21.77 -2.44 -11.10
C VAL A 127 22.72 -1.74 -12.07
N PRO A 128 23.21 -0.54 -11.76
CA PRO A 128 24.17 0.16 -12.59
C PRO A 128 25.43 -0.71 -12.86
N PRO A 129 25.97 -0.69 -14.06
CA PRO A 129 27.22 -1.39 -14.37
C PRO A 129 28.34 -0.90 -13.43
N GLY A 130 29.26 -1.79 -13.09
CA GLY A 130 30.36 -1.48 -12.17
C GLY A 130 29.99 -1.50 -10.68
N THR A 131 28.71 -1.74 -10.33
CA THR A 131 28.34 -1.88 -8.91
C THR A 131 29.03 -3.10 -8.28
N ALA A 132 29.72 -2.89 -7.16
CA ALA A 132 30.42 -3.93 -6.43
C ALA A 132 29.47 -5.02 -5.88
N ALA A 133 29.95 -6.24 -5.73
CA ALA A 133 29.22 -7.32 -5.12
C ALA A 133 28.83 -7.00 -3.68
N THR A 134 27.63 -7.35 -3.26
CA THR A 134 27.16 -7.15 -1.90
C THR A 134 27.82 -8.14 -0.92
N GLU A 135 27.87 -7.78 0.34
CA GLU A 135 28.37 -8.66 1.41
C GLU A 135 27.60 -9.99 1.45
N LYS A 136 26.28 -9.94 1.20
CA LYS A 136 25.44 -11.16 1.12
C LYS A 136 25.85 -12.07 0.00
N GLN A 137 26.12 -11.54 -1.20
CA GLN A 137 26.63 -12.30 -2.33
C GLN A 137 28.01 -12.89 -2.05
N ALA A 138 28.91 -12.12 -1.45
CA ALA A 138 30.23 -12.57 -1.09
C ALA A 138 30.20 -13.72 -0.05
N LYS A 139 29.37 -13.60 0.98
CA LYS A 139 29.14 -14.69 1.95
C LYS A 139 28.55 -15.93 1.30
N ARG A 140 27.56 -15.78 0.39
CA ARG A 140 26.97 -16.93 -0.34
C ARG A 140 27.99 -17.62 -1.24
N LEU A 141 28.79 -16.90 -2.00
CA LEU A 141 29.87 -17.49 -2.82
C LEU A 141 30.85 -18.31 -1.97
N ARG A 142 31.21 -17.84 -0.79
CA ARG A 142 32.08 -18.59 0.13
C ARG A 142 31.41 -19.86 0.67
N GLN A 143 30.12 -19.82 0.95
CA GLN A 143 29.33 -21.00 1.34
C GLN A 143 29.29 -22.04 0.23
N LEU A 144 29.15 -21.59 -1.03
CA LEU A 144 29.14 -22.43 -2.22
C LEU A 144 30.55 -22.90 -2.65
N ASN A 145 31.55 -22.74 -1.78
CA ASN A 145 32.94 -23.15 -2.04
C ASN A 145 33.58 -22.49 -3.28
N TYR A 146 33.16 -21.25 -3.61
CA TYR A 146 33.80 -20.48 -4.66
C TYR A 146 35.30 -20.36 -4.41
N ARG A 147 36.14 -20.82 -5.37
CA ARG A 147 37.60 -20.80 -5.29
C ARG A 147 38.18 -20.18 -6.54
N ILE A 148 39.22 -19.38 -6.37
CA ILE A 148 39.98 -18.78 -7.46
C ILE A 148 41.48 -18.86 -7.17
N ARG A 149 42.29 -18.79 -8.22
CA ARG A 149 43.73 -18.64 -8.08
C ARG A 149 44.02 -17.18 -7.78
N LEU A 150 44.34 -16.87 -6.52
CA LEU A 150 44.75 -15.53 -6.11
C LEU A 150 46.18 -15.25 -6.55
N PRO A 151 46.56 -13.99 -6.83
CA PRO A 151 47.94 -13.61 -7.13
C PRO A 151 48.87 -14.16 -6.07
N GLY A 152 50.01 -14.75 -6.50
CA GLY A 152 51.00 -15.34 -5.61
C GLY A 152 50.68 -16.74 -5.03
N LYS A 153 49.50 -17.32 -5.30
CA LYS A 153 49.16 -18.67 -4.83
C LYS A 153 49.17 -19.71 -5.96
N LYS A 154 49.87 -20.83 -5.74
CA LYS A 154 49.95 -21.93 -6.70
C LYS A 154 48.61 -22.71 -6.81
N LYS A 155 47.82 -22.79 -5.73
CA LYS A 155 46.52 -23.53 -5.67
C LYS A 155 45.32 -22.59 -5.53
N PRO A 156 44.15 -22.94 -6.11
CA PRO A 156 42.91 -22.18 -5.90
C PRO A 156 42.53 -22.13 -4.42
N SER A 157 42.24 -20.96 -3.91
CA SER A 157 41.84 -20.73 -2.52
C SER A 157 40.50 -19.94 -2.44
N LYS A 158 39.84 -20.03 -1.28
CA LYS A 158 38.60 -19.26 -1.04
C LYS A 158 38.99 -17.80 -0.81
N PRO A 159 38.48 -16.85 -1.65
CA PRO A 159 38.74 -15.44 -1.43
C PRO A 159 38.06 -14.92 -0.16
N SER A 160 38.57 -13.85 0.41
CA SER A 160 37.92 -13.14 1.53
C SER A 160 36.64 -12.42 1.07
N VAL A 161 35.73 -12.10 2.00
CA VAL A 161 34.52 -11.31 1.68
C VAL A 161 34.92 -9.96 1.09
N ALA A 162 35.90 -9.27 1.70
CA ALA A 162 36.40 -7.99 1.22
C ALA A 162 36.98 -8.09 -0.21
N TRP A 163 37.76 -9.14 -0.50
CA TRP A 163 38.29 -9.36 -1.83
C TRP A 163 37.19 -9.52 -2.89
N ILE A 164 36.13 -10.28 -2.57
CA ILE A 164 34.99 -10.51 -3.48
C ILE A 164 34.27 -9.17 -3.75
N GLN A 165 34.03 -8.37 -2.73
CA GLN A 165 33.40 -7.05 -2.88
C GLN A 165 34.23 -6.08 -3.72
N GLN A 166 35.55 -6.11 -3.61
CA GLN A 166 36.45 -5.25 -4.35
C GLN A 166 36.65 -5.68 -5.81
N ASN A 167 36.60 -6.99 -6.10
CA ASN A 167 37.01 -7.54 -7.38
C ASN A 167 35.87 -8.13 -8.21
N LEU A 168 34.70 -8.33 -7.64
CA LEU A 168 33.53 -8.81 -8.36
C LEU A 168 32.42 -7.77 -8.42
N GLU A 169 31.87 -7.61 -9.59
CA GLU A 169 30.65 -6.84 -9.79
C GLU A 169 29.42 -7.61 -9.31
N TYR A 170 28.38 -6.88 -8.93
CA TYR A 170 27.10 -7.42 -8.49
C TYR A 170 26.52 -8.45 -9.47
N THR A 171 26.53 -8.16 -10.75
CA THR A 171 26.00 -9.02 -11.82
C THR A 171 26.81 -10.30 -11.97
N LYS A 172 28.14 -10.20 -11.95
CA LYS A 172 29.05 -11.37 -12.03
C LYS A 172 28.94 -12.25 -10.80
N ALA A 173 28.88 -11.64 -9.60
CA ALA A 173 28.67 -12.38 -8.36
C ALA A 173 27.34 -13.14 -8.35
N GLY A 174 26.26 -12.52 -8.82
CA GLY A 174 24.94 -13.14 -8.96
C GLY A 174 24.94 -14.31 -9.95
N LEU A 175 25.61 -14.16 -11.09
CA LEU A 175 25.77 -15.25 -12.07
C LEU A 175 26.54 -16.44 -11.49
N LEU A 176 27.66 -16.17 -10.82
CA LEU A 176 28.47 -17.23 -10.17
C LEU A 176 27.69 -17.97 -9.10
N ILE A 177 26.90 -17.28 -8.28
CA ILE A 177 26.02 -17.90 -7.29
C ILE A 177 25.04 -18.86 -7.99
N ARG A 178 24.41 -18.42 -9.08
CA ARG A 178 23.45 -19.23 -9.83
C ARG A 178 24.08 -20.49 -10.42
N VAL A 179 25.30 -20.38 -10.93
CA VAL A 179 26.02 -21.51 -11.52
C VAL A 179 26.48 -22.49 -10.45
N LEU A 180 26.94 -22.01 -9.30
CA LEU A 180 27.44 -22.83 -8.21
C LEU A 180 26.35 -23.40 -7.31
N ASP A 181 25.18 -22.79 -7.31
CA ASP A 181 24.03 -23.22 -6.50
C ASP A 181 23.26 -24.31 -7.22
N THR A 182 23.80 -25.51 -7.24
CA THR A 182 23.21 -26.70 -7.90
C THR A 182 21.88 -27.14 -7.26
N GLU A 183 21.58 -26.66 -6.06
CA GLU A 183 20.29 -26.90 -5.39
C GLU A 183 19.16 -26.03 -5.98
N HIS A 184 19.49 -24.94 -6.65
CA HIS A 184 18.52 -24.19 -7.46
C HIS A 184 18.29 -24.95 -8.77
N LYS A 185 17.37 -25.92 -8.72
CA LYS A 185 16.75 -26.47 -9.92
C LYS A 185 16.45 -25.32 -10.86
N ALA A 186 16.92 -25.41 -12.10
CA ALA A 186 16.60 -24.45 -13.14
C ALA A 186 15.09 -24.22 -13.12
N SER A 187 14.67 -23.12 -12.50
CA SER A 187 13.26 -22.74 -12.56
C SER A 187 13.00 -22.49 -14.02
N THR A 188 12.17 -23.30 -14.62
CA THR A 188 11.60 -23.03 -15.94
C THR A 188 11.05 -21.61 -15.83
N GLY A 189 11.78 -20.65 -16.38
CA GLY A 189 11.62 -19.24 -16.06
C GLY A 189 10.23 -18.78 -16.40
N LYS A 190 9.36 -18.66 -15.39
CA LYS A 190 8.05 -18.04 -15.57
C LYS A 190 8.28 -16.67 -16.19
N GLN A 191 7.68 -16.43 -17.34
CA GLN A 191 7.78 -15.16 -18.06
C GLN A 191 6.88 -14.08 -17.45
N ALA A 192 5.88 -14.48 -16.67
CA ALA A 192 4.98 -13.56 -15.99
C ALA A 192 4.39 -14.19 -14.71
N TRP A 193 4.02 -13.33 -13.78
CA TRP A 193 3.31 -13.68 -12.54
C TRP A 193 2.06 -12.82 -12.43
N ASN A 194 0.98 -13.42 -11.94
CA ASN A 194 -0.19 -12.69 -11.48
C ASN A 194 -0.08 -12.52 -9.96
N ILE A 195 0.03 -11.28 -9.53
CA ILE A 195 0.04 -10.91 -8.10
C ILE A 195 -1.38 -10.58 -7.72
N GLN A 196 -2.01 -11.45 -6.92
CA GLN A 196 -3.34 -11.21 -6.38
C GLN A 196 -3.21 -10.36 -5.11
N LEU A 197 -3.85 -9.20 -5.12
CA LEU A 197 -3.99 -8.33 -3.96
C LEU A 197 -5.39 -8.53 -3.38
N PRO A 198 -5.52 -9.07 -2.16
CA PRO A 198 -6.83 -9.20 -1.52
C PRO A 198 -7.39 -7.82 -1.18
N ALA A 199 -8.70 -7.65 -1.36
CA ALA A 199 -9.39 -6.44 -0.93
C ALA A 199 -9.35 -6.32 0.61
N ARG A 200 -9.12 -5.08 1.07
CA ARG A 200 -9.21 -4.69 2.49
C ARG A 200 -9.98 -3.39 2.56
N GLN A 201 -11.29 -3.51 2.61
CA GLN A 201 -12.23 -2.40 2.48
C GLN A 201 -12.33 -1.61 3.79
N PHE A 202 -11.36 -0.76 4.05
CA PHE A 202 -11.34 0.07 5.26
C PHE A 202 -11.95 1.47 5.08
N LEU A 203 -12.07 1.94 3.82
CA LEU A 203 -12.61 3.26 3.52
C LEU A 203 -14.13 3.28 3.49
N GLY A 204 -14.71 4.35 4.01
CA GLY A 204 -16.14 4.62 3.90
C GLY A 204 -16.90 4.55 5.21
N ALA A 205 -18.21 4.47 5.09
CA ALA A 205 -19.13 4.24 6.20
C ALA A 205 -20.05 3.07 5.85
N SER A 206 -20.31 2.17 6.79
CA SER A 206 -21.30 1.10 6.65
C SER A 206 -22.72 1.68 6.65
N ALA A 207 -23.74 0.89 6.30
CA ALA A 207 -25.13 1.33 6.33
C ALA A 207 -25.55 1.86 7.72
N SER A 208 -25.15 1.16 8.80
CA SER A 208 -25.45 1.57 10.18
C SER A 208 -24.71 2.85 10.57
N GLU A 209 -23.44 2.99 10.19
CA GLU A 209 -22.65 4.20 10.40
C GLU A 209 -23.21 5.38 9.61
N THR A 210 -23.68 5.15 8.39
CA THR A 210 -24.32 6.17 7.56
C THR A 210 -25.59 6.70 8.22
N SER A 211 -26.44 5.81 8.77
CA SER A 211 -27.62 6.23 9.54
C SER A 211 -27.26 7.06 10.76
N GLN A 212 -26.16 6.71 11.47
CA GLN A 212 -25.68 7.52 12.59
C GLN A 212 -25.15 8.89 12.14
N LEU A 213 -24.48 8.96 10.98
CA LEU A 213 -24.01 10.21 10.39
C LEU A 213 -25.18 11.11 9.99
N VAL A 214 -26.24 10.56 9.39
CA VAL A 214 -27.47 11.28 9.05
C VAL A 214 -28.10 11.89 10.31
N ASN A 215 -28.27 11.10 11.36
CA ASN A 215 -28.81 11.57 12.63
C ASN A 215 -27.95 12.69 13.27
N LEU A 216 -26.62 12.57 13.15
CA LEU A 216 -25.70 13.59 13.62
C LEU A 216 -25.86 14.91 12.83
N VAL A 217 -26.01 14.80 11.50
CA VAL A 217 -26.27 15.94 10.61
C VAL A 217 -27.56 16.64 10.98
N LEU A 218 -28.65 15.90 11.16
CA LEU A 218 -29.97 16.42 11.54
C LEU A 218 -29.92 17.15 12.89
N ARG A 219 -29.33 16.53 13.90
CA ARG A 219 -29.15 17.16 15.22
C ARG A 219 -28.38 18.47 15.14
N GLN A 220 -27.31 18.53 14.36
CA GLN A 220 -26.50 19.75 14.20
C GLN A 220 -27.22 20.86 13.44
N THR A 221 -28.14 20.50 12.52
CA THR A 221 -28.96 21.48 11.81
C THR A 221 -30.08 22.04 12.67
N ILE A 222 -30.74 21.20 13.45
CA ILE A 222 -31.90 21.59 14.29
C ILE A 222 -31.45 22.32 15.55
N THR A 223 -30.33 21.93 16.18
CA THR A 223 -29.89 22.44 17.49
C THR A 223 -28.96 23.64 17.37
N SER A 224 -28.54 24.07 16.17
CA SER A 224 -27.63 25.20 15.97
C SER A 224 -28.42 26.49 16.07
N PRO A 225 -28.31 27.30 17.15
CA PRO A 225 -28.95 28.58 17.19
C PRO A 225 -28.46 29.45 16.03
N ARG A 226 -29.36 30.32 15.53
CA ARG A 226 -29.14 31.24 14.41
C ARG A 226 -27.93 32.14 14.61
#